data_dfc9407bc086028caed792e1d8d9c2a6
#
_entry.id   dfc9407bc086028caed792e1d8d9c2a6
#
_cell.length_a   1.000
_cell.length_b   1.000
_cell.length_c   1.000
_cell.angle_alpha   90.00
_cell.angle_beta   90.00
_cell.angle_gamma   90.00
#
_symmetry.space_group_name_H-M   'P 1'
#
loop_
_entity.id
_entity.type
_entity.pdbx_description
1 polymer ?
#
loop_
_entity_poly.entity_id
_entity_poly.type
_entity_poly.pdbx_seq_one_letter_code
_entity_poly.pdbx_strand_id
1 'polypeptide(L)'
;MQNGSKTLVKEIMTSEVVTITEKASPEEALDLAYEHKVERLPVVDENKKLVGILTIKDILNQDQHPNAALGKDGKYLVAAACGPFDLDRAMALDQAGADIISIDCAHAHNMNVVKFAETIKENIDADLCMGNIATREAAEDLIAHGADGLKVGIGPGSICTTRIVAGIGVPQLTAIADVADVANDAGIPVIADGGLRYSGDIAKAIGAGADVVMLGSLLAGTYESPGDLVTMNGRKYKQYRGMGSMGAMTGGSGGGADRYFQELEKGNSGQMKHSKLVPEGVEGVVQYKGRVSEVVFQLVGGLKASMGYCGAPDIPTMKKVARFVKISSSGIKESHPHDLLITNESPNYPTLD
;
A
#
# COMPACT_ATOMS: atom_id res chain seq x y z
N MET A 1 32.21 -6.61 -27.03
CA MET A 1 32.06 -8.07 -26.94
C MET A 1 32.83 -8.68 -28.09
N GLN A 2 34.01 -9.26 -27.82
CA GLN A 2 34.87 -9.80 -28.87
C GLN A 2 34.92 -11.34 -28.87
N ASN A 3 34.18 -12.01 -27.97
CA ASN A 3 34.21 -13.47 -27.87
C ASN A 3 33.06 -14.07 -28.68
N GLY A 4 33.39 -14.96 -29.62
CA GLY A 4 32.38 -15.60 -30.48
C GLY A 4 31.49 -16.57 -29.72
N SER A 5 30.35 -16.93 -30.33
CA SER A 5 29.31 -17.78 -29.74
C SER A 5 29.75 -19.22 -29.34
N LYS A 6 30.96 -19.61 -29.64
CA LYS A 6 31.55 -20.92 -29.30
C LYS A 6 32.51 -20.89 -28.11
N THR A 7 32.79 -19.72 -27.52
CA THR A 7 33.63 -19.59 -26.34
C THR A 7 32.91 -20.14 -25.14
N LEU A 8 33.48 -21.05 -24.39
CA LEU A 8 32.91 -21.65 -23.21
C LEU A 8 32.91 -20.62 -22.04
N VAL A 9 31.89 -20.64 -21.21
CA VAL A 9 31.78 -19.73 -20.04
C VAL A 9 33.02 -19.81 -19.15
N LYS A 10 33.58 -21.02 -18.93
CA LYS A 10 34.77 -21.23 -18.12
C LYS A 10 36.04 -20.54 -18.65
N GLU A 11 36.08 -20.14 -19.93
CA GLU A 11 37.20 -19.46 -20.54
C GLU A 11 37.17 -17.95 -20.35
N ILE A 12 36.02 -17.41 -19.96
CA ILE A 12 35.80 -15.97 -19.81
C ILE A 12 35.34 -15.58 -18.40
N MET A 13 34.96 -16.55 -17.57
CA MET A 13 34.55 -16.30 -16.19
C MET A 13 35.74 -16.00 -15.27
N THR A 14 35.52 -15.27 -14.19
CA THR A 14 36.46 -15.14 -13.08
C THR A 14 36.51 -16.47 -12.33
N SER A 15 37.66 -17.11 -12.25
CA SER A 15 37.86 -18.43 -11.63
C SER A 15 38.12 -18.32 -10.12
N GLU A 16 38.83 -17.28 -9.70
CA GLU A 16 39.04 -16.94 -8.28
C GLU A 16 38.04 -15.87 -7.87
N VAL A 17 37.00 -16.30 -7.23
CA VAL A 17 35.89 -15.41 -6.84
C VAL A 17 36.05 -15.07 -5.37
N VAL A 18 35.98 -13.77 -5.03
CA VAL A 18 35.91 -13.29 -3.65
C VAL A 18 34.54 -13.69 -3.10
N THR A 19 34.52 -14.45 -2.00
CA THR A 19 33.33 -14.96 -1.39
C THR A 19 33.24 -14.54 0.07
N ILE A 20 32.03 -14.54 0.62
CA ILE A 20 31.77 -14.28 2.02
C ILE A 20 30.94 -15.41 2.62
N THR A 21 31.00 -15.61 3.91
CA THR A 21 30.18 -16.63 4.62
C THR A 21 28.87 -16.04 5.10
N GLU A 22 27.86 -16.88 5.36
CA GLU A 22 26.57 -16.48 5.92
C GLU A 22 26.68 -15.77 7.28
N LYS A 23 27.77 -15.99 8.01
CA LYS A 23 28.01 -15.44 9.36
C LYS A 23 28.70 -14.08 9.35
N ALA A 24 29.14 -13.59 8.21
CA ALA A 24 29.85 -12.33 8.11
C ALA A 24 28.91 -11.13 8.35
N SER A 25 29.41 -10.09 8.99
CA SER A 25 28.67 -8.86 9.21
C SER A 25 28.52 -8.05 7.91
N PRO A 26 27.51 -7.17 7.82
CA PRO A 26 27.39 -6.23 6.70
C PRO A 26 28.62 -5.34 6.51
N GLU A 27 29.28 -4.93 7.60
CA GLU A 27 30.49 -4.12 7.58
C GLU A 27 31.67 -4.91 6.98
N GLU A 28 31.90 -6.16 7.43
CA GLU A 28 32.92 -7.03 6.86
C GLU A 28 32.69 -7.27 5.35
N ALA A 29 31.41 -7.44 4.95
CA ALA A 29 31.05 -7.60 3.54
C ALA A 29 31.37 -6.34 2.72
N LEU A 30 31.10 -5.16 3.30
CA LEU A 30 31.33 -3.88 2.64
C LEU A 30 32.85 -3.62 2.48
N ASP A 31 33.63 -3.87 3.53
CA ASP A 31 35.07 -3.72 3.49
C ASP A 31 35.73 -4.64 2.46
N LEU A 32 35.30 -5.91 2.43
CA LEU A 32 35.79 -6.89 1.45
C LEU A 32 35.43 -6.50 0.01
N ALA A 33 34.21 -5.98 -0.19
CA ALA A 33 33.75 -5.52 -1.49
C ALA A 33 34.55 -4.30 -1.99
N TYR A 34 34.88 -3.35 -1.10
CA TYR A 34 35.72 -2.19 -1.45
C TYR A 34 37.18 -2.55 -1.68
N GLU A 35 37.77 -3.43 -0.85
CA GLU A 35 39.14 -3.89 -0.99
C GLU A 35 39.35 -4.54 -2.36
N HIS A 36 38.42 -5.43 -2.74
CA HIS A 36 38.51 -6.17 -4.00
C HIS A 36 37.83 -5.50 -5.19
N LYS A 37 37.21 -4.31 -5.00
CA LYS A 37 36.50 -3.53 -6.02
C LYS A 37 35.42 -4.34 -6.74
N VAL A 38 34.66 -5.11 -5.97
CA VAL A 38 33.54 -5.92 -6.45
C VAL A 38 32.24 -5.38 -5.89
N GLU A 39 31.17 -5.39 -6.69
CA GLU A 39 29.84 -4.94 -6.27
C GLU A 39 28.97 -6.08 -5.72
N ARG A 40 29.39 -7.33 -5.93
CA ARG A 40 28.62 -8.52 -5.59
C ARG A 40 29.54 -9.56 -4.98
N LEU A 41 29.13 -10.07 -3.82
CA LEU A 41 29.84 -11.12 -3.09
C LEU A 41 28.96 -12.37 -3.07
N PRO A 42 29.40 -13.50 -3.71
CA PRO A 42 28.76 -14.78 -3.49
C PRO A 42 28.88 -15.19 -2.03
N VAL A 43 27.76 -15.58 -1.44
CA VAL A 43 27.69 -16.11 -0.08
C VAL A 43 27.82 -17.62 -0.14
N VAL A 44 28.72 -18.19 0.65
CA VAL A 44 28.99 -19.61 0.68
C VAL A 44 28.82 -20.22 2.05
N ASP A 45 28.42 -21.48 2.10
CA ASP A 45 28.37 -22.27 3.33
C ASP A 45 29.78 -22.75 3.77
N GLU A 46 29.83 -23.51 4.88
CA GLU A 46 31.08 -24.07 5.42
C GLU A 46 31.79 -25.04 4.43
N ASN A 47 31.06 -25.59 3.47
CA ASN A 47 31.58 -26.47 2.42
C ASN A 47 31.94 -25.71 1.14
N LYS A 48 31.95 -24.38 1.16
CA LYS A 48 32.18 -23.50 0.00
C LYS A 48 31.12 -23.64 -1.11
N LYS A 49 29.93 -24.15 -0.78
CA LYS A 49 28.82 -24.21 -1.71
C LYS A 49 28.09 -22.88 -1.74
N LEU A 50 27.73 -22.39 -2.90
CA LEU A 50 26.97 -21.16 -3.09
C LEU A 50 25.57 -21.30 -2.47
N VAL A 51 25.22 -20.40 -1.54
CA VAL A 51 23.93 -20.32 -0.86
C VAL A 51 23.19 -19.02 -1.16
N GLY A 52 23.91 -18.00 -1.61
CA GLY A 52 23.30 -16.71 -1.94
C GLY A 52 24.26 -15.74 -2.60
N ILE A 53 23.82 -14.52 -2.78
CA ILE A 53 24.62 -13.40 -3.24
C ILE A 53 24.27 -12.17 -2.43
N LEU A 54 25.27 -11.42 -2.00
CA LEU A 54 25.13 -10.15 -1.30
C LEU A 54 25.69 -9.04 -2.19
N THR A 55 24.94 -7.94 -2.33
CA THR A 55 25.42 -6.80 -3.09
C THR A 55 25.69 -5.60 -2.18
N ILE A 56 26.64 -4.72 -2.58
CA ILE A 56 26.86 -3.44 -1.87
C ILE A 56 25.56 -2.67 -1.74
N LYS A 57 24.72 -2.71 -2.79
CA LYS A 57 23.42 -2.03 -2.77
C LYS A 57 22.48 -2.56 -1.68
N ASP A 58 22.49 -3.88 -1.44
CA ASP A 58 21.63 -4.48 -0.40
C ASP A 58 22.08 -4.03 0.98
N ILE A 59 23.39 -3.99 1.23
CA ILE A 59 23.96 -3.51 2.51
C ILE A 59 23.61 -2.03 2.73
N LEU A 60 23.87 -1.18 1.74
CA LEU A 60 23.58 0.25 1.84
C LEU A 60 22.08 0.53 1.98
N ASN A 61 21.22 -0.27 1.34
CA ASN A 61 19.76 -0.14 1.48
C ASN A 61 19.31 -0.46 2.92
N GLN A 62 19.88 -1.48 3.58
CA GLN A 62 19.56 -1.78 4.97
C GLN A 62 19.93 -0.62 5.90
N ASP A 63 21.08 0.00 5.69
CA ASP A 63 21.52 1.15 6.46
C ASP A 63 20.65 2.40 6.21
N GLN A 64 20.30 2.65 4.95
CA GLN A 64 19.45 3.77 4.57
C GLN A 64 17.98 3.59 4.96
N HIS A 65 17.50 2.35 5.06
CA HIS A 65 16.11 2.01 5.35
C HIS A 65 15.97 1.02 6.52
N PRO A 66 16.40 1.41 7.75
CA PRO A 66 16.42 0.50 8.90
C PRO A 66 15.02 0.06 9.36
N ASN A 67 13.96 0.76 8.92
CA ASN A 67 12.56 0.42 9.23
C ASN A 67 11.85 -0.34 8.09
N ALA A 68 12.60 -0.89 7.14
CA ALA A 68 12.00 -1.71 6.10
C ALA A 68 11.30 -2.94 6.70
N ALA A 69 10.09 -3.27 6.20
CA ALA A 69 9.36 -4.45 6.63
C ALA A 69 10.03 -5.70 6.04
N LEU A 70 10.80 -6.41 6.88
CA LEU A 70 11.53 -7.61 6.51
C LEU A 70 10.96 -8.82 7.24
N GLY A 71 10.89 -9.94 6.53
CA GLY A 71 10.62 -11.25 7.11
C GLY A 71 11.81 -11.80 7.89
N LYS A 72 11.64 -12.95 8.53
CA LYS A 72 12.69 -13.61 9.31
C LYS A 72 13.90 -14.05 8.46
N ASP A 73 13.69 -14.19 7.16
CA ASP A 73 14.72 -14.54 6.17
C ASP A 73 15.45 -13.30 5.59
N GLY A 74 15.14 -12.11 6.10
CA GLY A 74 15.74 -10.84 5.66
C GLY A 74 15.22 -10.29 4.34
N LYS A 75 14.18 -10.92 3.74
CA LYS A 75 13.53 -10.42 2.54
C LYS A 75 12.39 -9.48 2.88
N TYR A 76 12.02 -8.61 1.92
CA TYR A 76 10.87 -7.73 2.07
C TYR A 76 9.58 -8.54 2.19
N LEU A 77 8.74 -8.18 3.17
CA LEU A 77 7.37 -8.70 3.24
C LEU A 77 6.54 -8.17 2.08
N VAL A 78 5.79 -9.05 1.43
CA VAL A 78 5.01 -8.75 0.23
C VAL A 78 3.54 -9.05 0.45
N ALA A 79 2.68 -8.06 0.17
CA ALA A 79 1.25 -8.24 0.12
C ALA A 79 0.76 -8.20 -1.34
N ALA A 80 -0.14 -9.11 -1.70
CA ALA A 80 -0.72 -9.17 -3.03
C ALA A 80 -2.25 -9.23 -2.99
N ALA A 81 -2.92 -8.53 -3.92
CA ALA A 81 -4.38 -8.50 -3.97
C ALA A 81 -4.95 -9.58 -4.91
N CYS A 82 -6.08 -10.16 -4.50
CA CYS A 82 -6.91 -11.00 -5.35
C CYS A 82 -8.38 -10.55 -5.31
N GLY A 83 -9.15 -10.99 -6.29
CA GLY A 83 -10.60 -10.81 -6.31
C GLY A 83 -11.30 -11.64 -5.23
N PRO A 84 -12.55 -11.30 -4.88
CA PRO A 84 -13.25 -11.94 -3.77
C PRO A 84 -13.62 -13.41 -4.02
N PHE A 85 -13.53 -13.90 -5.27
CA PHE A 85 -13.88 -15.27 -5.68
C PHE A 85 -12.78 -15.93 -6.51
N ASP A 86 -11.51 -15.51 -6.36
CA ASP A 86 -10.40 -15.96 -7.19
C ASP A 86 -9.42 -16.83 -6.38
N LEU A 87 -9.85 -18.06 -6.07
CA LEU A 87 -9.05 -19.03 -5.31
C LEU A 87 -7.76 -19.41 -6.05
N ASP A 88 -7.82 -19.59 -7.38
CA ASP A 88 -6.66 -19.99 -8.17
C ASP A 88 -5.55 -18.93 -8.10
N ARG A 89 -5.93 -17.65 -8.16
CA ARG A 89 -4.98 -16.55 -8.00
C ARG A 89 -4.45 -16.46 -6.58
N ALA A 90 -5.30 -16.64 -5.56
CA ALA A 90 -4.86 -16.61 -4.16
C ALA A 90 -3.80 -17.69 -3.91
N MET A 91 -4.05 -18.94 -4.33
CA MET A 91 -3.09 -20.05 -4.23
C MET A 91 -1.81 -19.79 -5.04
N ALA A 92 -1.91 -19.23 -6.24
CA ALA A 92 -0.72 -18.92 -7.05
C ALA A 92 0.15 -17.84 -6.41
N LEU A 93 -0.46 -16.84 -5.76
CA LEU A 93 0.24 -15.78 -5.03
C LEU A 93 0.94 -16.33 -3.77
N ASP A 94 0.26 -17.19 -3.03
CA ASP A 94 0.82 -17.89 -1.87
C ASP A 94 2.04 -18.75 -2.27
N GLN A 95 1.91 -19.58 -3.31
CA GLN A 95 2.99 -20.38 -3.87
C GLN A 95 4.17 -19.53 -4.39
N ALA A 96 3.90 -18.31 -4.85
CA ALA A 96 4.94 -17.37 -5.26
C ALA A 96 5.65 -16.69 -4.08
N GLY A 97 5.19 -16.93 -2.84
CA GLY A 97 5.79 -16.43 -1.60
C GLY A 97 5.26 -15.08 -1.16
N ALA A 98 4.00 -14.75 -1.45
CA ALA A 98 3.34 -13.61 -0.83
C ALA A 98 3.11 -13.87 0.66
N ASP A 99 3.46 -12.92 1.53
CA ASP A 99 3.26 -13.02 2.98
C ASP A 99 1.82 -12.71 3.38
N ILE A 100 1.16 -11.83 2.62
CA ILE A 100 -0.23 -11.42 2.85
C ILE A 100 -0.99 -11.49 1.54
N ILE A 101 -2.16 -12.14 1.56
CA ILE A 101 -3.14 -12.09 0.47
C ILE A 101 -4.29 -11.18 0.88
N SER A 102 -4.54 -10.15 0.07
CA SER A 102 -5.62 -9.19 0.34
C SER A 102 -6.81 -9.44 -0.59
N ILE A 103 -7.93 -9.86 -0.02
CA ILE A 103 -9.22 -9.82 -0.73
C ILE A 103 -9.64 -8.36 -0.81
N ASP A 104 -9.66 -7.83 -2.04
CA ASP A 104 -9.93 -6.42 -2.30
C ASP A 104 -11.20 -6.26 -3.13
N CYS A 105 -12.29 -5.88 -2.48
CA CYS A 105 -13.56 -5.61 -3.13
C CYS A 105 -14.24 -4.35 -2.55
N ALA A 106 -15.25 -3.85 -3.25
CA ALA A 106 -15.94 -2.62 -2.87
C ALA A 106 -16.62 -2.73 -1.49
N HIS A 107 -17.11 -3.94 -1.14
CA HIS A 107 -17.73 -4.22 0.16
C HIS A 107 -17.57 -5.71 0.52
N ALA A 108 -16.65 -6.00 1.46
CA ALA A 108 -16.35 -7.38 1.85
C ALA A 108 -17.42 -8.00 2.78
N HIS A 109 -18.26 -7.19 3.43
CA HIS A 109 -19.38 -7.69 4.23
C HIS A 109 -20.58 -8.15 3.35
N ASN A 110 -20.27 -8.99 2.38
CA ASN A 110 -21.20 -9.74 1.56
C ASN A 110 -21.03 -11.22 1.94
N MET A 111 -22.09 -11.88 2.37
CA MET A 111 -22.02 -13.26 2.88
C MET A 111 -21.43 -14.26 1.88
N ASN A 112 -21.54 -14.03 0.57
CA ASN A 112 -20.86 -14.87 -0.40
C ASN A 112 -19.34 -14.66 -0.39
N VAL A 113 -18.89 -13.41 -0.22
CA VAL A 113 -17.45 -13.07 -0.05
C VAL A 113 -16.93 -13.66 1.25
N VAL A 114 -17.64 -13.47 2.35
CA VAL A 114 -17.27 -13.96 3.68
C VAL A 114 -17.07 -15.47 3.65
N LYS A 115 -18.05 -16.23 3.14
CA LYS A 115 -17.95 -17.70 3.05
C LYS A 115 -16.85 -18.17 2.09
N PHE A 116 -16.63 -17.45 1.00
CA PHE A 116 -15.58 -17.81 0.05
C PHE A 116 -14.18 -17.52 0.61
N ALA A 117 -14.06 -16.53 1.49
CA ALA A 117 -12.82 -16.20 2.18
C ALA A 117 -12.35 -17.35 3.10
N GLU A 118 -13.27 -18.10 3.74
CA GLU A 118 -12.91 -19.31 4.48
C GLU A 118 -12.23 -20.34 3.56
N THR A 119 -12.80 -20.54 2.37
CA THR A 119 -12.20 -21.46 1.38
C THR A 119 -10.81 -20.98 0.96
N ILE A 120 -10.59 -19.68 0.78
CA ILE A 120 -9.25 -19.15 0.49
C ILE A 120 -8.34 -19.42 1.68
N LYS A 121 -8.74 -19.09 2.92
CA LYS A 121 -7.92 -19.25 4.13
C LYS A 121 -7.51 -20.70 4.37
N GLU A 122 -8.37 -21.66 4.07
CA GLU A 122 -8.08 -23.09 4.18
C GLU A 122 -7.02 -23.59 3.17
N ASN A 123 -6.76 -22.84 2.09
CA ASN A 123 -5.89 -23.25 0.98
C ASN A 123 -4.62 -22.42 0.82
N ILE A 124 -4.34 -21.48 1.74
CA ILE A 124 -3.14 -20.65 1.74
C ILE A 124 -2.47 -20.66 3.13
N ASP A 125 -1.15 -20.52 3.13
CA ASP A 125 -0.36 -20.34 4.35
C ASP A 125 -0.18 -18.86 4.72
N ALA A 126 -0.29 -17.94 3.74
CA ALA A 126 -0.20 -16.49 3.91
C ALA A 126 -1.31 -15.94 4.82
N ASP A 127 -1.04 -14.79 5.44
CA ASP A 127 -2.06 -14.05 6.18
C ASP A 127 -3.15 -13.51 5.22
N LEU A 128 -4.41 -13.57 5.65
CA LEU A 128 -5.56 -13.11 4.87
C LEU A 128 -6.06 -11.75 5.36
N CYS A 129 -5.82 -10.70 4.55
CA CYS A 129 -6.38 -9.37 4.79
C CYS A 129 -7.68 -9.19 4.01
N MET A 130 -8.77 -8.81 4.69
CA MET A 130 -10.08 -8.67 4.06
C MET A 130 -10.58 -7.23 4.06
N GLY A 131 -11.13 -6.79 2.96
CA GLY A 131 -11.71 -5.45 2.84
C GLY A 131 -12.39 -5.17 1.48
N ASN A 132 -13.11 -4.04 1.38
CA ASN A 132 -13.25 -3.00 2.39
C ASN A 132 -14.52 -3.20 3.22
N ILE A 133 -14.44 -2.76 4.46
CA ILE A 133 -15.57 -2.74 5.41
C ILE A 133 -15.68 -1.37 6.09
N ALA A 134 -16.76 -1.13 6.83
CA ALA A 134 -16.97 0.15 7.51
C ALA A 134 -17.76 0.04 8.82
N THR A 135 -18.12 -1.16 9.28
CA THR A 135 -18.98 -1.34 10.46
C THR A 135 -18.42 -2.38 11.43
N ARG A 136 -18.87 -2.31 12.68
CA ARG A 136 -18.54 -3.25 13.75
C ARG A 136 -18.94 -4.69 13.36
N GLU A 137 -20.16 -4.86 12.88
CA GLU A 137 -20.72 -6.17 12.53
C GLU A 137 -19.91 -6.82 11.41
N ALA A 138 -19.44 -6.01 10.44
CA ALA A 138 -18.55 -6.50 9.39
C ALA A 138 -17.22 -7.01 9.96
N ALA A 139 -16.65 -6.31 10.93
CA ALA A 139 -15.43 -6.74 11.59
C ALA A 139 -15.61 -8.05 12.35
N GLU A 140 -16.69 -8.16 13.13
CA GLU A 140 -17.05 -9.37 13.87
C GLU A 140 -17.19 -10.59 12.94
N ASP A 141 -17.94 -10.43 11.85
CA ASP A 141 -18.15 -11.50 10.87
C ASP A 141 -16.85 -11.92 10.17
N LEU A 142 -16.03 -10.97 9.70
CA LEU A 142 -14.79 -11.31 8.99
C LEU A 142 -13.74 -11.95 9.90
N ILE A 143 -13.63 -11.51 11.14
CA ILE A 143 -12.75 -12.13 12.13
C ILE A 143 -13.20 -13.56 12.44
N ALA A 144 -14.50 -13.77 12.62
CA ALA A 144 -15.07 -15.10 12.86
C ALA A 144 -14.81 -16.07 11.69
N HIS A 145 -14.61 -15.56 10.48
CA HIS A 145 -14.34 -16.33 9.26
C HIS A 145 -12.86 -16.32 8.83
N GLY A 146 -11.93 -16.01 9.76
CA GLY A 146 -10.50 -16.22 9.59
C GLY A 146 -9.71 -15.06 8.97
N ALA A 147 -10.21 -13.82 9.02
CA ALA A 147 -9.42 -12.67 8.64
C ALA A 147 -8.27 -12.42 9.62
N ASP A 148 -7.04 -12.31 9.13
CA ASP A 148 -5.83 -11.93 9.89
C ASP A 148 -5.57 -10.43 9.86
N GLY A 149 -6.28 -9.68 9.02
CA GLY A 149 -6.24 -8.22 8.94
C GLY A 149 -7.48 -7.65 8.29
N LEU A 150 -7.87 -6.43 8.67
CA LEU A 150 -9.07 -5.75 8.16
C LEU A 150 -8.72 -4.44 7.46
N LYS A 151 -9.28 -4.22 6.26
CA LYS A 151 -9.12 -2.98 5.50
C LYS A 151 -10.42 -2.18 5.50
N VAL A 152 -10.36 -0.93 6.02
CA VAL A 152 -11.50 -0.10 6.37
C VAL A 152 -11.62 1.11 5.48
N GLY A 153 -12.77 1.28 4.85
CA GLY A 153 -13.10 2.47 4.07
C GLY A 153 -14.04 2.18 2.91
N ILE A 154 -15.28 2.68 2.99
CA ILE A 154 -16.26 2.61 1.91
C ILE A 154 -16.59 4.02 1.46
N GLY A 155 -16.13 4.37 0.26
CA GLY A 155 -16.36 5.65 -0.39
C GLY A 155 -15.54 6.85 0.10
N PRO A 156 -14.47 6.75 0.93
CA PRO A 156 -13.72 7.92 1.37
C PRO A 156 -12.68 8.41 0.36
N GLY A 157 -12.34 7.64 -0.66
CA GLY A 157 -11.32 7.98 -1.66
C GLY A 157 -11.64 9.27 -2.43
N SER A 158 -10.62 10.07 -2.74
CA SER A 158 -10.78 11.37 -3.42
C SER A 158 -11.37 11.26 -4.83
N ILE A 159 -11.24 10.10 -5.46
CA ILE A 159 -11.72 9.77 -6.81
C ILE A 159 -12.89 8.78 -6.77
N CYS A 160 -13.39 8.44 -5.58
CA CYS A 160 -14.52 7.54 -5.39
C CYS A 160 -15.85 8.30 -5.42
N THR A 161 -16.83 7.76 -6.15
CA THR A 161 -18.18 8.31 -6.24
C THR A 161 -19.25 7.38 -5.66
N THR A 162 -18.87 6.29 -5.01
CA THR A 162 -19.79 5.30 -4.40
C THR A 162 -20.85 5.97 -3.52
N ARG A 163 -20.47 6.92 -2.68
CA ARG A 163 -21.41 7.63 -1.80
C ARG A 163 -22.46 8.43 -2.55
N ILE A 164 -22.16 8.88 -3.76
CA ILE A 164 -23.08 9.68 -4.58
C ILE A 164 -23.88 8.77 -5.54
N VAL A 165 -23.20 7.81 -6.19
CA VAL A 165 -23.81 6.95 -7.20
C VAL A 165 -24.65 5.86 -6.55
N ALA A 166 -24.11 5.19 -5.53
CA ALA A 166 -24.78 4.08 -4.83
C ALA A 166 -25.48 4.52 -3.53
N GLY A 167 -25.17 5.71 -2.99
CA GLY A 167 -25.66 6.18 -1.71
C GLY A 167 -25.09 5.44 -0.49
N ILE A 168 -23.97 4.72 -0.68
CA ILE A 168 -23.36 3.86 0.34
C ILE A 168 -22.03 4.42 0.82
N GLY A 169 -21.81 4.38 2.14
CA GLY A 169 -20.54 4.77 2.77
C GLY A 169 -20.74 5.21 4.21
N VAL A 170 -19.64 5.23 4.95
CA VAL A 170 -19.56 5.68 6.35
C VAL A 170 -18.47 6.74 6.45
N PRO A 171 -18.62 7.82 7.25
CA PRO A 171 -17.53 8.76 7.53
C PRO A 171 -16.30 8.02 8.03
N GLN A 172 -15.13 8.28 7.42
CA GLN A 172 -13.96 7.41 7.58
C GLN A 172 -13.48 7.26 9.03
N LEU A 173 -13.46 8.35 9.79
CA LEU A 173 -13.02 8.29 11.19
C LEU A 173 -13.95 7.42 12.05
N THR A 174 -15.26 7.50 11.81
CA THR A 174 -16.27 6.64 12.46
C THR A 174 -16.06 5.19 12.08
N ALA A 175 -15.90 4.90 10.78
CA ALA A 175 -15.66 3.54 10.30
C ALA A 175 -14.40 2.91 10.92
N ILE A 176 -13.31 3.68 11.02
CA ILE A 176 -12.08 3.22 11.67
C ILE A 176 -12.32 2.90 13.14
N ALA A 177 -12.96 3.82 13.89
CA ALA A 177 -13.20 3.63 15.31
C ALA A 177 -14.09 2.40 15.58
N ASP A 178 -15.19 2.25 14.83
CA ASP A 178 -16.15 1.14 15.01
C ASP A 178 -15.50 -0.22 14.70
N VAL A 179 -14.69 -0.32 13.65
CA VAL A 179 -13.97 -1.56 13.29
C VAL A 179 -12.82 -1.84 14.24
N ALA A 180 -12.03 -0.80 14.59
CA ALA A 180 -10.88 -0.96 15.47
C ALA A 180 -11.26 -1.38 16.90
N ASP A 181 -12.43 -1.01 17.37
CA ASP A 181 -12.94 -1.38 18.67
C ASP A 181 -13.09 -2.92 18.81
N VAL A 182 -13.55 -3.58 17.75
CA VAL A 182 -13.63 -5.05 17.68
C VAL A 182 -12.27 -5.68 17.38
N ALA A 183 -11.58 -5.16 16.37
CA ALA A 183 -10.35 -5.73 15.85
C ALA A 183 -9.21 -5.71 16.89
N ASN A 184 -9.07 -4.61 17.65
CA ASN A 184 -8.06 -4.49 18.71
C ASN A 184 -8.29 -5.50 19.85
N ASP A 185 -9.54 -5.76 20.23
CA ASP A 185 -9.88 -6.75 21.25
C ASP A 185 -9.52 -8.17 20.78
N ALA A 186 -9.63 -8.44 19.48
CA ALA A 186 -9.26 -9.70 18.86
C ALA A 186 -7.76 -9.80 18.49
N GLY A 187 -7.00 -8.71 18.63
CA GLY A 187 -5.59 -8.67 18.22
C GLY A 187 -5.38 -8.61 16.70
N ILE A 188 -6.41 -8.21 15.93
CA ILE A 188 -6.38 -8.14 14.45
C ILE A 188 -6.02 -6.72 14.02
N PRO A 189 -4.98 -6.54 13.16
CA PRO A 189 -4.58 -5.23 12.68
C PRO A 189 -5.59 -4.61 11.72
N VAL A 190 -5.67 -3.26 11.77
CA VAL A 190 -6.59 -2.47 10.96
C VAL A 190 -5.83 -1.54 10.01
N ILE A 191 -6.16 -1.61 8.72
CA ILE A 191 -5.67 -0.73 7.67
C ILE A 191 -6.75 0.32 7.37
N ALA A 192 -6.47 1.61 7.64
CA ALA A 192 -7.35 2.71 7.27
C ALA A 192 -7.12 3.10 5.80
N ASP A 193 -8.07 2.77 4.93
CA ASP A 193 -7.97 2.99 3.48
C ASP A 193 -8.81 4.16 3.01
N GLY A 194 -8.14 5.21 2.55
CA GLY A 194 -8.74 6.37 1.91
C GLY A 194 -9.19 7.50 2.87
N GLY A 195 -9.57 8.64 2.29
CA GLY A 195 -10.03 9.81 3.03
C GLY A 195 -8.93 10.66 3.65
N LEU A 196 -7.67 10.32 3.47
CA LEU A 196 -6.50 10.99 4.04
C LEU A 196 -5.98 12.05 3.06
N ARG A 197 -5.96 13.31 3.47
CA ARG A 197 -5.56 14.47 2.65
C ARG A 197 -4.29 15.14 3.15
N TYR A 198 -4.03 15.05 4.44
CA TYR A 198 -2.91 15.65 5.13
C TYR A 198 -2.25 14.64 6.09
N SER A 199 -1.03 14.92 6.51
CA SER A 199 -0.35 14.11 7.54
C SER A 199 -1.14 14.05 8.86
N GLY A 200 -1.84 15.12 9.21
CA GLY A 200 -2.72 15.13 10.39
C GLY A 200 -3.89 14.15 10.30
N ASP A 201 -4.36 13.82 9.10
CA ASP A 201 -5.41 12.80 8.93
C ASP A 201 -4.86 11.39 9.18
N ILE A 202 -3.57 11.15 8.86
CA ILE A 202 -2.88 9.90 9.23
C ILE A 202 -2.85 9.75 10.74
N ALA A 203 -2.45 10.80 11.47
CA ALA A 203 -2.43 10.80 12.93
C ALA A 203 -3.81 10.54 13.53
N LYS A 204 -4.87 11.12 12.94
CA LYS A 204 -6.26 10.88 13.36
C LYS A 204 -6.68 9.43 13.11
N ALA A 205 -6.33 8.84 11.96
CA ALA A 205 -6.65 7.45 11.66
C ALA A 205 -5.99 6.48 12.66
N ILE A 206 -4.69 6.70 12.95
CA ILE A 206 -3.95 5.93 13.96
C ILE A 206 -4.57 6.14 15.36
N GLY A 207 -4.83 7.38 15.75
CA GLY A 207 -5.49 7.69 17.04
C GLY A 207 -6.89 7.11 17.18
N ALA A 208 -7.60 6.88 16.08
CA ALA A 208 -8.91 6.21 16.06
C ALA A 208 -8.82 4.68 16.12
N GLY A 209 -7.61 4.11 16.10
CA GLY A 209 -7.39 2.68 16.31
C GLY A 209 -6.78 1.93 15.13
N ALA A 210 -6.50 2.58 13.99
CA ALA A 210 -5.81 1.92 12.89
C ALA A 210 -4.33 1.64 13.22
N ASP A 211 -3.77 0.58 12.65
CA ASP A 211 -2.35 0.22 12.74
C ASP A 211 -1.55 0.75 11.56
N VAL A 212 -2.18 0.76 10.39
CA VAL A 212 -1.59 1.12 9.09
C VAL A 212 -2.57 2.01 8.33
N VAL A 213 -2.04 2.84 7.44
CA VAL A 213 -2.85 3.65 6.52
C VAL A 213 -2.53 3.30 5.08
N MET A 214 -3.57 3.25 4.23
CA MET A 214 -3.43 3.11 2.78
C MET A 214 -3.66 4.46 2.12
N LEU A 215 -2.67 4.91 1.33
CA LEU A 215 -2.64 6.23 0.71
C LEU A 215 -2.81 6.13 -0.80
N GLY A 216 -3.82 6.80 -1.34
CA GLY A 216 -4.03 6.92 -2.79
C GLY A 216 -3.54 8.29 -3.30
N SER A 217 -4.40 9.31 -3.20
CA SER A 217 -4.16 10.65 -3.76
C SER A 217 -2.92 11.36 -3.21
N LEU A 218 -2.54 11.10 -1.96
CA LEU A 218 -1.33 11.67 -1.37
C LEU A 218 -0.05 11.23 -2.11
N LEU A 219 -0.02 10.01 -2.66
CA LEU A 219 1.11 9.46 -3.41
C LEU A 219 0.93 9.50 -4.92
N ALA A 220 -0.30 9.72 -5.42
CA ALA A 220 -0.60 9.68 -6.86
C ALA A 220 0.18 10.71 -7.69
N GLY A 221 0.57 11.85 -7.09
CA GLY A 221 1.37 12.90 -7.71
C GLY A 221 2.88 12.67 -7.69
N THR A 222 3.39 11.57 -7.14
CA THR A 222 4.83 11.30 -7.06
C THR A 222 5.43 10.85 -8.39
N TYR A 223 6.74 10.99 -8.52
CA TYR A 223 7.47 10.56 -9.72
C TYR A 223 7.25 9.06 -10.00
N GLU A 224 7.27 8.24 -8.97
CA GLU A 224 7.19 6.79 -9.02
C GLU A 224 5.77 6.28 -9.29
N SER A 225 4.73 7.12 -9.15
CA SER A 225 3.35 6.76 -9.49
C SER A 225 3.22 6.44 -10.99
N PRO A 226 2.41 5.44 -11.39
CA PRO A 226 2.33 4.97 -12.78
C PRO A 226 1.64 5.92 -13.75
N GLY A 227 0.89 6.93 -13.26
CA GLY A 227 0.18 7.89 -14.13
C GLY A 227 1.14 8.72 -14.99
N ASP A 228 0.73 9.08 -16.20
CA ASP A 228 1.51 9.92 -17.11
C ASP A 228 1.67 11.34 -16.55
N LEU A 229 2.86 11.92 -16.81
CA LEU A 229 3.14 13.31 -16.47
C LEU A 229 2.58 14.22 -17.59
N VAL A 230 1.70 15.15 -17.22
CA VAL A 230 1.11 16.13 -18.13
C VAL A 230 1.38 17.55 -17.65
N THR A 231 1.51 18.49 -18.59
CA THR A 231 1.69 19.91 -18.27
C THR A 231 0.42 20.67 -18.64
N MET A 232 -0.15 21.38 -17.67
CA MET A 232 -1.34 22.21 -17.84
C MET A 232 -1.09 23.58 -17.20
N ASN A 233 -1.32 24.65 -17.95
CA ASN A 233 -1.14 26.04 -17.48
C ASN A 233 0.26 26.30 -16.86
N GLY A 234 1.32 25.69 -17.42
CA GLY A 234 2.69 25.83 -16.94
C GLY A 234 3.03 25.00 -15.69
N ARG A 235 2.10 24.25 -15.13
CA ARG A 235 2.31 23.38 -13.96
C ARG A 235 2.31 21.89 -14.39
N LYS A 236 3.05 21.06 -13.66
CA LYS A 236 3.13 19.61 -13.89
C LYS A 236 2.08 18.87 -13.06
N TYR A 237 1.43 17.90 -13.69
CA TYR A 237 0.43 17.04 -13.06
C TYR A 237 0.69 15.58 -13.44
N LYS A 238 0.18 14.65 -12.62
CA LYS A 238 0.14 13.21 -12.91
C LYS A 238 -1.31 12.79 -13.15
N GLN A 239 -1.51 11.95 -14.16
CA GLN A 239 -2.81 11.30 -14.36
C GLN A 239 -3.12 10.39 -13.18
N TYR A 240 -4.37 10.41 -12.73
CA TYR A 240 -4.86 9.62 -11.61
C TYR A 240 -6.30 9.19 -11.85
N ARG A 241 -6.59 7.91 -11.62
CA ARG A 241 -7.93 7.35 -11.83
C ARG A 241 -8.35 6.41 -10.71
N GLY A 242 -9.65 6.39 -10.43
CA GLY A 242 -10.27 5.45 -9.49
C GLY A 242 -10.36 4.04 -10.06
N MET A 243 -10.27 3.02 -9.20
CA MET A 243 -10.48 1.62 -9.60
C MET A 243 -11.89 1.38 -10.16
N GLY A 244 -12.90 2.13 -9.66
CA GLY A 244 -14.26 2.13 -10.19
C GLY A 244 -14.51 3.12 -11.35
N SER A 245 -13.47 3.74 -11.93
CA SER A 245 -13.62 4.58 -13.13
C SER A 245 -13.79 3.75 -14.37
N MET A 246 -14.41 4.32 -15.41
CA MET A 246 -14.65 3.62 -16.67
C MET A 246 -13.36 3.07 -17.28
N GLY A 247 -12.28 3.84 -17.29
CA GLY A 247 -10.99 3.41 -17.83
C GLY A 247 -10.32 2.31 -17.03
N ALA A 248 -10.53 2.25 -15.69
CA ALA A 248 -10.01 1.17 -14.85
C ALA A 248 -10.85 -0.12 -15.02
N MET A 249 -12.18 0.01 -15.14
CA MET A 249 -13.10 -1.14 -15.30
C MET A 249 -12.96 -1.80 -16.68
N THR A 250 -12.61 -1.05 -17.71
CA THR A 250 -12.51 -1.53 -19.11
C THR A 250 -11.07 -1.77 -19.57
N GLY A 251 -10.08 -1.36 -18.80
CA GLY A 251 -8.65 -1.47 -19.14
C GLY A 251 -8.03 -2.83 -18.81
N GLY A 252 -7.32 -3.40 -19.79
CA GLY A 252 -6.37 -4.51 -19.65
C GLY A 252 -6.91 -5.82 -19.07
N SER A 253 -6.71 -6.10 -17.81
CA SER A 253 -7.03 -7.38 -17.17
C SER A 253 -8.40 -7.44 -16.46
N GLY A 254 -9.28 -6.44 -16.63
CA GLY A 254 -10.65 -6.49 -16.09
C GLY A 254 -10.81 -6.32 -14.58
N GLY A 255 -9.72 -6.23 -13.83
CA GLY A 255 -9.73 -6.26 -12.35
C GLY A 255 -10.49 -5.13 -11.65
N GLY A 256 -10.81 -4.03 -12.36
CA GLY A 256 -11.66 -2.96 -11.81
C GLY A 256 -13.14 -3.34 -11.71
N ALA A 257 -13.67 -4.07 -12.70
CA ALA A 257 -15.06 -4.47 -12.73
C ALA A 257 -15.36 -5.53 -11.65
N ASP A 258 -14.50 -6.54 -11.50
CA ASP A 258 -14.64 -7.61 -10.50
C ASP A 258 -14.72 -7.06 -9.07
N ARG A 259 -13.91 -6.04 -8.75
CA ARG A 259 -13.92 -5.35 -7.46
C ARG A 259 -15.30 -4.78 -7.11
N TYR A 260 -16.08 -4.34 -8.12
CA TYR A 260 -17.42 -3.76 -7.98
C TYR A 260 -18.54 -4.74 -8.28
N PHE A 261 -18.25 -6.05 -8.35
CA PHE A 261 -19.23 -7.11 -8.68
C PHE A 261 -19.94 -6.88 -10.03
N GLN A 262 -19.25 -6.26 -10.97
CA GLN A 262 -19.78 -5.98 -12.32
C GLN A 262 -19.10 -6.86 -13.35
N GLU A 263 -19.90 -7.63 -14.11
CA GLU A 263 -19.40 -8.50 -15.18
C GLU A 263 -19.19 -7.72 -16.48
N LEU A 264 -18.06 -7.97 -17.13
CA LEU A 264 -17.80 -7.50 -18.49
C LEU A 264 -18.45 -8.45 -19.49
N GLU A 265 -19.63 -8.10 -20.03
CA GLU A 265 -20.24 -8.88 -21.10
C GLU A 265 -19.39 -8.82 -22.38
N LYS A 266 -18.89 -9.97 -22.83
CA LYS A 266 -18.29 -10.12 -24.16
C LYS A 266 -19.40 -10.14 -25.19
N GLY A 267 -19.46 -9.13 -26.09
CA GLY A 267 -20.35 -9.15 -27.25
C GLY A 267 -19.97 -10.25 -28.26
N ASN A 268 -20.89 -10.64 -29.15
CA ASN A 268 -20.66 -11.63 -30.20
C ASN A 268 -19.47 -11.30 -31.14
N SER A 269 -18.98 -10.07 -31.15
CA SER A 269 -17.80 -9.60 -31.88
C SER A 269 -16.50 -9.58 -31.08
N GLY A 270 -16.51 -10.07 -29.84
CA GLY A 270 -15.34 -9.97 -28.92
C GLY A 270 -15.09 -8.58 -28.34
N GLN A 271 -15.87 -7.57 -28.74
CA GLN A 271 -15.79 -6.22 -28.15
C GLN A 271 -16.58 -6.16 -26.84
N MET A 272 -15.97 -5.55 -25.81
CA MET A 272 -16.62 -5.33 -24.52
C MET A 272 -17.77 -4.33 -24.65
N LYS A 273 -18.95 -4.69 -24.13
CA LYS A 273 -20.10 -3.77 -24.08
C LYS A 273 -19.97 -2.87 -22.86
N HIS A 274 -19.44 -1.66 -23.07
CA HIS A 274 -19.28 -0.64 -22.02
C HIS A 274 -20.60 -0.03 -21.53
N SER A 275 -21.69 -0.22 -22.24
CA SER A 275 -22.98 0.46 -21.97
C SER A 275 -23.74 -0.05 -20.75
N LYS A 276 -23.25 -1.10 -20.08
CA LYS A 276 -23.90 -1.69 -18.89
C LYS A 276 -23.12 -1.48 -17.60
N LEU A 277 -21.93 -0.86 -17.65
CA LEU A 277 -21.16 -0.57 -16.44
C LEU A 277 -21.67 0.69 -15.76
N VAL A 278 -21.75 0.65 -14.43
CA VAL A 278 -22.04 1.80 -13.58
C VAL A 278 -20.76 2.19 -12.86
N PRO A 279 -20.02 3.20 -13.34
CA PRO A 279 -18.78 3.60 -12.70
C PRO A 279 -19.01 4.26 -11.34
N GLU A 280 -18.24 3.89 -10.36
CA GLU A 280 -18.21 4.46 -9.00
C GLU A 280 -16.90 5.20 -8.72
N GLY A 281 -16.26 5.71 -9.76
CA GLY A 281 -15.03 6.49 -9.67
C GLY A 281 -14.82 7.39 -10.88
N VAL A 282 -14.00 8.40 -10.68
CA VAL A 282 -13.64 9.39 -11.71
C VAL A 282 -12.17 9.27 -12.10
N GLU A 283 -11.81 9.92 -13.22
CA GLU A 283 -10.46 10.09 -13.72
C GLU A 283 -10.12 11.58 -13.73
N GLY A 284 -8.88 11.91 -13.46
CA GLY A 284 -8.43 13.28 -13.44
C GLY A 284 -6.91 13.40 -13.33
N VAL A 285 -6.45 14.53 -12.87
CA VAL A 285 -5.04 14.80 -12.65
C VAL A 285 -4.81 15.32 -11.23
N VAL A 286 -3.66 15.00 -10.66
CA VAL A 286 -3.19 15.55 -9.38
C VAL A 286 -1.89 16.29 -9.59
N GLN A 287 -1.63 17.31 -8.78
CA GLN A 287 -0.40 18.08 -8.87
C GLN A 287 0.83 17.17 -8.68
N TYR A 288 1.86 17.35 -9.50
CA TYR A 288 3.14 16.65 -9.37
C TYR A 288 3.86 17.08 -8.09
N LYS A 289 4.34 16.12 -7.30
CA LYS A 289 4.89 16.35 -5.95
C LYS A 289 6.37 15.97 -5.79
N GLY A 290 7.07 15.60 -6.86
CA GLY A 290 8.45 15.14 -6.76
C GLY A 290 8.56 13.66 -6.39
N ARG A 291 9.60 13.27 -5.68
CA ARG A 291 9.88 11.88 -5.32
C ARG A 291 9.02 11.41 -4.14
N VAL A 292 8.65 10.13 -4.15
CA VAL A 292 7.87 9.51 -3.07
C VAL A 292 8.57 9.64 -1.71
N SER A 293 9.89 9.52 -1.67
CA SER A 293 10.67 9.64 -0.44
C SER A 293 10.49 11.00 0.25
N GLU A 294 10.43 12.09 -0.51
CA GLU A 294 10.22 13.45 0.00
C GLU A 294 8.80 13.60 0.57
N VAL A 295 7.80 13.08 -0.15
CA VAL A 295 6.40 13.11 0.29
C VAL A 295 6.21 12.28 1.56
N VAL A 296 6.74 11.05 1.59
CA VAL A 296 6.65 10.17 2.76
C VAL A 296 7.37 10.76 3.97
N PHE A 297 8.53 11.40 3.76
CA PHE A 297 9.23 12.10 4.84
C PHE A 297 8.35 13.17 5.52
N GLN A 298 7.63 13.99 4.74
CA GLN A 298 6.71 14.99 5.27
C GLN A 298 5.51 14.36 6.00
N LEU A 299 4.94 13.28 5.44
CA LEU A 299 3.80 12.58 6.04
C LEU A 299 4.17 11.93 7.37
N VAL A 300 5.30 11.23 7.43
CA VAL A 300 5.82 10.60 8.66
C VAL A 300 6.24 11.66 9.68
N GLY A 301 6.83 12.77 9.21
CA GLY A 301 7.17 13.91 10.06
C GLY A 301 5.94 14.49 10.77
N GLY A 302 4.82 14.66 10.05
CA GLY A 302 3.56 15.12 10.64
C GLY A 302 2.96 14.13 11.65
N LEU A 303 3.04 12.82 11.37
CA LEU A 303 2.63 11.79 12.33
C LEU A 303 3.50 11.84 13.60
N LYS A 304 4.84 11.89 13.46
CA LYS A 304 5.75 12.01 14.61
C LYS A 304 5.50 13.27 15.43
N ALA A 305 5.23 14.40 14.79
CA ALA A 305 4.87 15.64 15.49
C ALA A 305 3.59 15.44 16.31
N SER A 306 2.56 14.83 15.73
CA SER A 306 1.30 14.53 16.44
C SER A 306 1.51 13.58 17.62
N MET A 307 2.32 12.53 17.45
CA MET A 307 2.70 11.62 18.54
C MET A 307 3.41 12.39 19.68
N GLY A 308 4.31 13.31 19.33
CA GLY A 308 4.98 14.19 20.31
C GLY A 308 3.99 15.06 21.09
N TYR A 309 3.03 15.69 20.43
CA TYR A 309 1.98 16.47 21.10
C TYR A 309 1.11 15.61 22.02
N CYS A 310 0.84 14.37 21.67
CA CYS A 310 0.06 13.44 22.49
C CYS A 310 0.88 12.74 23.58
N GLY A 311 2.21 12.90 23.61
CA GLY A 311 3.10 12.18 24.54
C GLY A 311 3.16 10.68 24.25
N ALA A 312 2.98 10.27 22.99
CA ALA A 312 2.95 8.88 22.55
C ALA A 312 4.31 8.48 21.94
N PRO A 313 5.10 7.60 22.57
CA PRO A 313 6.38 7.15 22.02
C PRO A 313 6.22 6.15 20.87
N ASP A 314 5.07 5.49 20.77
CA ASP A 314 4.76 4.46 19.80
C ASP A 314 3.28 4.48 19.36
N ILE A 315 2.95 3.72 18.32
CA ILE A 315 1.59 3.61 17.77
C ILE A 315 0.61 3.02 18.79
N PRO A 316 0.90 1.93 19.52
CA PRO A 316 0.00 1.40 20.54
C PRO A 316 -0.34 2.42 21.64
N THR A 317 0.62 3.25 22.03
CA THR A 317 0.37 4.34 23.00
C THR A 317 -0.51 5.43 22.36
N MET A 318 -0.24 5.83 21.12
CA MET A 318 -1.05 6.83 20.41
C MET A 318 -2.52 6.43 20.35
N LYS A 319 -2.84 5.17 20.06
CA LYS A 319 -4.21 4.65 20.06
C LYS A 319 -4.91 4.83 21.43
N LYS A 320 -4.17 4.70 22.54
CA LYS A 320 -4.70 4.79 23.91
C LYS A 320 -4.89 6.23 24.39
N VAL A 321 -3.97 7.12 24.04
CA VAL A 321 -3.94 8.48 24.61
C VAL A 321 -4.64 9.53 23.74
N ALA A 322 -4.84 9.27 22.44
CA ALA A 322 -5.51 10.19 21.54
C ALA A 322 -6.91 10.56 22.05
N ARG A 323 -7.26 11.84 21.95
CA ARG A 323 -8.59 12.35 22.29
C ARG A 323 -9.11 13.18 21.14
N PHE A 324 -10.39 12.97 20.81
CA PHE A 324 -11.06 13.67 19.73
C PHE A 324 -12.09 14.64 20.28
N VAL A 325 -12.17 15.79 19.64
CA VAL A 325 -13.25 16.75 19.86
C VAL A 325 -14.01 16.96 18.55
N LYS A 326 -15.33 17.02 18.65
CA LYS A 326 -16.19 17.34 17.51
C LYS A 326 -16.13 18.82 17.24
N ILE A 327 -15.84 19.22 16.02
CA ILE A 327 -15.79 20.61 15.58
C ILE A 327 -16.91 20.93 14.58
N SER A 328 -17.29 22.21 14.50
CA SER A 328 -18.21 22.74 13.50
C SER A 328 -17.50 23.15 12.21
N SER A 329 -18.27 23.57 11.20
CA SER A 329 -17.71 24.15 9.98
C SER A 329 -16.84 25.39 10.26
N SER A 330 -17.18 26.19 11.28
CA SER A 330 -16.35 27.32 11.73
C SER A 330 -15.00 26.85 12.29
N GLY A 331 -15.00 25.78 13.08
CA GLY A 331 -13.75 25.17 13.59
C GLY A 331 -12.87 24.59 12.49
N ILE A 332 -13.45 24.11 11.38
CA ILE A 332 -12.68 23.72 10.21
C ILE A 332 -11.96 24.91 9.60
N LYS A 333 -12.64 26.05 9.44
CA LYS A 333 -12.05 27.28 8.92
C LYS A 333 -10.92 27.79 9.83
N GLU A 334 -11.14 27.80 11.15
CA GLU A 334 -10.12 28.15 12.14
C GLU A 334 -8.89 27.23 12.09
N SER A 335 -9.06 25.96 11.74
CA SER A 335 -7.97 24.98 11.66
C SER A 335 -7.05 25.16 10.46
N HIS A 336 -7.45 25.95 9.48
CA HIS A 336 -6.63 26.33 8.32
C HIS A 336 -6.05 27.72 8.48
N PRO A 337 -4.92 28.06 7.84
CA PRO A 337 -4.47 29.45 7.74
C PRO A 337 -5.59 30.34 7.22
N HIS A 338 -5.89 31.44 7.92
CA HIS A 338 -6.97 32.34 7.59
C HIS A 338 -6.54 33.81 7.77
N ASP A 339 -7.27 34.74 7.15
CA ASP A 339 -7.05 36.19 7.21
C ASP A 339 -5.65 36.65 6.74
N LEU A 340 -5.02 35.87 5.82
CA LEU A 340 -3.75 36.20 5.18
C LEU A 340 -3.69 35.66 3.75
N LEU A 341 -2.84 36.27 2.93
CA LEU A 341 -2.47 35.75 1.62
C LEU A 341 -1.19 34.90 1.76
N ILE A 342 -1.26 33.61 1.40
CA ILE A 342 -0.09 32.74 1.41
C ILE A 342 0.83 33.16 0.26
N THR A 343 2.04 33.63 0.56
CA THR A 343 3.03 34.05 -0.42
C THR A 343 4.12 33.00 -0.66
N ASN A 344 4.23 32.03 0.25
CA ASN A 344 5.16 30.91 0.15
C ASN A 344 4.46 29.64 0.67
N GLU A 345 4.26 28.66 -0.21
CA GLU A 345 3.62 27.39 0.14
C GLU A 345 4.56 26.50 0.96
N SER A 346 4.02 25.88 2.00
CA SER A 346 4.73 24.85 2.76
C SER A 346 4.66 23.51 2.00
N PRO A 347 5.74 22.73 1.96
CA PRO A 347 5.76 21.44 1.24
C PRO A 347 4.71 20.43 1.75
N ASN A 348 4.23 20.59 2.98
CA ASN A 348 3.20 19.74 3.61
C ASN A 348 1.80 20.39 3.68
N TYR A 349 1.67 21.61 3.14
CA TYR A 349 0.39 22.33 3.06
C TYR A 349 0.28 23.05 1.70
N PRO A 350 0.08 22.32 0.60
CA PRO A 350 -0.14 22.94 -0.70
C PRO A 350 -1.51 23.62 -0.72
N THR A 351 -1.57 24.83 -1.25
CA THR A 351 -2.84 25.50 -1.56
C THR A 351 -3.44 24.87 -2.81
N LEU A 352 -4.64 24.31 -2.66
CA LEU A 352 -5.45 23.89 -3.79
C LEU A 352 -6.14 25.15 -4.34
N ASP A 353 -5.65 25.68 -5.48
CA ASP A 353 -6.35 26.68 -6.28
C ASP A 353 -7.50 26.03 -7.06
#